data_2c3236ac6a6e1bce082a9dfb21212405
#
_entry.id   2c3236ac6a6e1bce082a9dfb21212405
#
_cell.length_a   1.000
_cell.length_b   1.000
_cell.length_c   1.000
_cell.angle_alpha   90.00
_cell.angle_beta   90.00
_cell.angle_gamma   90.00
#
_symmetry.space_group_name_H-M   'P 1'
#
loop_
_entity.id
_entity.type
_entity.pdbx_description
1 polymer ?
#
loop_
_entity_poly.entity_id
_entity_poly.type
_entity_poly.pdbx_seq_one_letter_code
_entity_poly.pdbx_strand_id
1 'polypeptide(L)'
;KKNNTPQILVLAGLAAGAEDRNIHVICADSGVKKSLQDIDINVTDEQPKSGMIGIAGLLISLSPLHDVPTIGLVAETIGASADTLAADRLSSWIEEGLELPLDLDLDSTEKTAKKLLATMEVSGNIDEILNGNEKQNDSNFYA
;
A
#
# COMPACT_ATOMS: atom_id res chain seq x y z
N LYS A 1 9.10 23.92 -3.50
CA LYS A 1 10.13 24.11 -2.41
C LYS A 1 9.72 25.07 -1.30
N LYS A 2 8.44 25.51 -1.25
CA LYS A 2 7.98 26.38 -0.14
C LYS A 2 7.99 25.70 1.23
N ASN A 3 7.91 24.36 1.30
CA ASN A 3 7.75 23.62 2.55
C ASN A 3 8.97 22.78 2.95
N ASN A 4 10.09 22.90 2.24
CA ASN A 4 11.32 22.12 2.53
C ASN A 4 11.05 20.62 2.77
N THR A 5 10.13 20.04 1.99
CA THR A 5 9.77 18.61 2.06
C THR A 5 10.92 17.81 1.46
N PRO A 6 11.67 17.03 2.22
CA PRO A 6 12.83 16.31 1.72
C PRO A 6 12.43 15.13 0.82
N GLN A 7 11.31 14.48 1.11
CA GLN A 7 10.84 13.30 0.43
C GLN A 7 9.33 13.10 0.65
N ILE A 8 8.65 12.42 -0.29
CA ILE A 8 7.26 12.01 -0.16
C ILE A 8 7.20 10.48 -0.16
N LEU A 9 6.51 9.92 0.83
CA LEU A 9 6.08 8.52 0.81
C LEU A 9 4.59 8.47 0.44
N VAL A 10 4.27 7.72 -0.60
CA VAL A 10 2.89 7.49 -1.05
C VAL A 10 2.52 6.07 -0.66
N LEU A 11 1.58 5.92 0.25
CA LEU A 11 1.12 4.62 0.74
C LEU A 11 -0.18 4.25 0.03
N ALA A 12 -0.26 3.02 -0.49
CA ALA A 12 -1.44 2.54 -1.19
C ALA A 12 -1.68 1.05 -0.92
N GLY A 13 -2.93 0.61 -1.10
CA GLY A 13 -3.32 -0.79 -1.08
C GLY A 13 -3.63 -1.30 -2.49
N LEU A 14 -3.30 -2.54 -2.75
CA LEU A 14 -3.65 -3.28 -3.96
C LEU A 14 -4.49 -4.50 -3.57
N ALA A 15 -5.72 -4.59 -4.06
CA ALA A 15 -6.55 -5.76 -3.81
C ALA A 15 -5.91 -7.00 -4.47
N ALA A 16 -5.68 -8.04 -3.68
CA ALA A 16 -5.02 -9.27 -4.07
C ALA A 16 -5.61 -10.47 -3.32
N GLY A 17 -5.17 -11.68 -3.63
CA GLY A 17 -5.63 -12.88 -2.93
C GLY A 17 -5.23 -12.85 -1.44
N ALA A 18 -5.96 -13.62 -0.64
CA ALA A 18 -5.73 -13.68 0.81
C ALA A 18 -4.32 -14.18 1.19
N GLU A 19 -3.69 -14.94 0.32
CA GLU A 19 -2.33 -15.46 0.49
C GLU A 19 -1.24 -14.48 0.03
N ASP A 20 -1.60 -13.47 -0.77
CA ASP A 20 -0.67 -12.49 -1.30
C ASP A 20 -0.35 -11.44 -0.23
N ARG A 21 0.94 -11.20 0.03
CA ARG A 21 1.40 -10.33 1.12
C ARG A 21 2.59 -9.47 0.71
N ASN A 22 2.73 -9.22 -0.57
CA ASN A 22 3.86 -8.47 -1.07
C ASN A 22 3.71 -6.96 -0.80
N ILE A 23 4.84 -6.29 -0.73
CA ILE A 23 4.94 -4.84 -0.77
C ILE A 23 5.73 -4.48 -2.01
N HIS A 24 5.11 -3.71 -2.88
CA HIS A 24 5.73 -3.22 -4.11
C HIS A 24 6.31 -1.83 -3.87
N VAL A 25 7.57 -1.66 -4.21
CA VAL A 25 8.26 -0.35 -4.12
C VAL A 25 8.32 0.24 -5.51
N ILE A 26 7.77 1.42 -5.68
CA ILE A 26 7.61 2.10 -6.97
C ILE A 26 8.21 3.50 -6.89
N CYS A 27 8.97 3.90 -7.88
CA CYS A 27 9.42 5.29 -8.05
C CYS A 27 9.50 5.63 -9.53
N ALA A 28 9.29 6.91 -9.86
CA ALA A 28 9.38 7.41 -11.24
C ALA A 28 10.76 8.04 -11.52
N ASP A 29 11.51 8.39 -10.49
CA ASP A 29 12.81 9.05 -10.60
C ASP A 29 13.96 8.03 -10.54
N SER A 30 14.86 8.09 -11.52
CA SER A 30 16.00 7.17 -11.63
C SER A 30 17.03 7.34 -10.52
N GLY A 31 17.19 8.56 -9.99
CA GLY A 31 18.06 8.84 -8.87
C GLY A 31 17.54 8.24 -7.58
N VAL A 32 16.22 8.36 -7.35
CA VAL A 32 15.54 7.69 -6.23
C VAL A 32 15.68 6.17 -6.35
N LYS A 33 15.44 5.60 -7.54
CA LYS A 33 15.63 4.16 -7.78
C LYS A 33 17.02 3.70 -7.40
N LYS A 34 18.05 4.42 -7.85
CA LYS A 34 19.44 4.09 -7.54
C LYS A 34 19.72 4.16 -6.03
N SER A 35 19.25 5.23 -5.37
CA SER A 35 19.45 5.38 -3.92
C SER A 35 18.81 4.25 -3.11
N LEU A 36 17.65 3.75 -3.54
CA LEU A 36 16.99 2.59 -2.91
C LEU A 36 17.79 1.31 -3.14
N GLN A 37 18.30 1.11 -4.35
CA GLN A 37 19.14 -0.05 -4.69
C GLN A 37 20.46 -0.05 -3.92
N ASP A 38 21.04 1.13 -3.66
CA ASP A 38 22.29 1.27 -2.87
C ASP A 38 22.12 0.83 -1.40
N ILE A 39 20.88 0.73 -0.92
CA ILE A 39 20.51 0.21 0.41
C ILE A 39 19.77 -1.13 0.33
N ASP A 40 20.01 -1.90 -0.73
CA ASP A 40 19.44 -3.24 -0.98
C ASP A 40 17.91 -3.29 -1.06
N ILE A 41 17.24 -2.17 -1.30
CA ILE A 41 15.79 -2.15 -1.55
C ILE A 41 15.51 -2.40 -3.03
N ASN A 42 14.79 -3.48 -3.30
CA ASN A 42 14.38 -3.82 -4.65
C ASN A 42 13.19 -2.98 -5.10
N VAL A 43 13.38 -2.20 -6.14
CA VAL A 43 12.33 -1.40 -6.78
C VAL A 43 11.63 -2.24 -7.83
N THR A 44 10.33 -2.33 -7.75
CA THR A 44 9.50 -3.08 -8.70
C THR A 44 9.59 -2.42 -10.09
N ASP A 45 10.10 -3.15 -11.07
CA ASP A 45 10.21 -2.68 -12.45
C ASP A 45 8.88 -2.79 -13.22
N GLU A 46 8.02 -3.69 -12.79
CA GLU A 46 6.69 -3.89 -13.36
C GLU A 46 5.64 -3.21 -12.48
N GLN A 47 4.84 -2.36 -13.11
CA GLN A 47 3.67 -1.82 -12.42
C GLN A 47 2.70 -2.97 -12.12
N PRO A 48 2.02 -2.97 -10.96
CA PRO A 48 0.91 -3.88 -10.72
C PRO A 48 -0.04 -3.88 -11.93
N LYS A 49 -0.56 -5.02 -12.33
CA LYS A 49 -1.36 -5.19 -13.58
C LYS A 49 -2.50 -4.17 -13.73
N SER A 50 -3.01 -3.64 -12.64
CA SER A 50 -4.05 -2.60 -12.62
C SER A 50 -3.49 -1.17 -12.69
N GLY A 51 -2.18 -0.99 -12.62
CA GLY A 51 -1.54 0.33 -12.50
C GLY A 51 -1.85 1.02 -11.17
N MET A 52 -1.22 2.16 -10.94
CA MET A 52 -1.60 3.04 -9.82
C MET A 52 -2.58 4.10 -10.33
N ILE A 53 -3.81 4.05 -9.82
CA ILE A 53 -4.89 4.96 -10.23
C ILE A 53 -5.08 6.04 -9.16
N GLY A 54 -5.54 7.22 -9.58
CA GLY A 54 -5.87 8.33 -8.70
C GLY A 54 -4.66 9.14 -8.25
N ILE A 55 -4.79 9.78 -7.09
CA ILE A 55 -3.81 10.74 -6.58
C ILE A 55 -2.44 10.11 -6.31
N ALA A 56 -2.40 8.85 -5.91
CA ALA A 56 -1.15 8.14 -5.64
C ALA A 56 -0.29 8.02 -6.90
N GLY A 57 -0.88 7.52 -8.00
CA GLY A 57 -0.19 7.43 -9.28
C GLY A 57 0.24 8.81 -9.83
N LEU A 58 -0.63 9.82 -9.65
CA LEU A 58 -0.33 11.18 -10.06
C LEU A 58 0.88 11.78 -9.31
N LEU A 59 0.91 11.63 -7.99
CA LEU A 59 2.01 12.13 -7.16
C LEU A 59 3.35 11.50 -7.56
N ILE A 60 3.38 10.19 -7.77
CA ILE A 60 4.61 9.50 -8.18
C ILE A 60 5.03 9.95 -9.58
N SER A 61 4.09 10.00 -10.54
CA SER A 61 4.40 10.34 -11.94
C SER A 61 4.86 11.77 -12.13
N LEU A 62 4.36 12.73 -11.33
CA LEU A 62 4.74 14.14 -11.41
C LEU A 62 5.98 14.49 -10.58
N SER A 63 6.41 13.60 -9.70
CA SER A 63 7.54 13.88 -8.80
C SER A 63 8.83 14.29 -9.51
N PRO A 64 9.23 13.70 -10.66
CA PRO A 64 10.44 14.13 -11.37
C PRO A 64 10.34 15.57 -11.92
N LEU A 65 9.12 16.03 -12.26
CA LEU A 65 8.91 17.38 -12.78
C LEU A 65 9.06 18.47 -11.72
N HIS A 66 8.95 18.09 -10.46
CA HIS A 66 9.02 19.01 -9.31
C HIS A 66 10.28 18.86 -8.48
N ASP A 67 11.21 17.99 -8.89
CA ASP A 67 12.44 17.68 -8.15
C ASP A 67 12.14 17.29 -6.68
N VAL A 68 11.07 16.53 -6.44
CA VAL A 68 10.72 16.02 -5.11
C VAL A 68 10.84 14.49 -5.12
N PRO A 69 11.85 13.93 -4.46
CA PRO A 69 11.99 12.49 -4.34
C PRO A 69 10.71 11.85 -3.81
N THR A 70 10.14 10.91 -4.54
CA THR A 70 8.88 10.26 -4.17
C THR A 70 8.98 8.75 -4.32
N ILE A 71 8.60 8.05 -3.27
CA ILE A 71 8.55 6.59 -3.22
C ILE A 71 7.10 6.17 -3.00
N GLY A 72 6.59 5.29 -3.85
CA GLY A 72 5.33 4.60 -3.66
C GLY A 72 5.53 3.25 -3.01
N LEU A 73 4.79 2.99 -1.94
CA LEU A 73 4.75 1.71 -1.26
C LEU A 73 3.33 1.16 -1.38
N VAL A 74 3.19 0.05 -2.10
CA VAL A 74 1.89 -0.57 -2.37
C VAL A 74 1.83 -1.92 -1.69
N ALA A 75 1.04 -2.03 -0.63
CA ALA A 75 0.82 -3.30 0.06
C ALA A 75 -0.34 -4.08 -0.58
N GLU A 76 -0.14 -5.37 -0.82
CA GLU A 76 -1.23 -6.27 -1.18
C GLU A 76 -2.17 -6.45 0.00
N THR A 77 -3.47 -6.31 -0.26
CA THR A 77 -4.54 -6.36 0.75
C THR A 77 -5.69 -7.22 0.25
N ILE A 78 -6.48 -7.74 1.16
CA ILE A 78 -7.70 -8.50 0.82
C ILE A 78 -8.82 -7.61 0.24
N GLY A 79 -8.59 -6.32 0.09
CA GLY A 79 -9.58 -5.39 -0.46
C GLY A 79 -10.71 -4.99 0.49
N ALA A 80 -10.65 -5.40 1.76
CA ALA A 80 -11.60 -4.95 2.77
C ALA A 80 -11.40 -3.45 3.10
N SER A 81 -12.43 -2.80 3.60
CA SER A 81 -12.42 -1.38 3.95
C SER A 81 -11.36 -1.00 5.00
N ALA A 82 -10.89 -1.97 5.79
CA ALA A 82 -9.81 -1.81 6.75
C ALA A 82 -9.02 -3.12 6.86
N ASP A 83 -7.86 -3.17 6.23
CA ASP A 83 -6.91 -4.27 6.36
C ASP A 83 -5.76 -3.84 7.28
N THR A 84 -5.98 -4.08 8.58
CA THR A 84 -5.02 -3.71 9.63
C THR A 84 -3.73 -4.51 9.53
N LEU A 85 -3.78 -5.76 9.03
CA LEU A 85 -2.59 -6.58 8.83
C LEU A 85 -1.72 -6.07 7.68
N ALA A 86 -2.33 -5.59 6.60
CA ALA A 86 -1.59 -4.95 5.52
C ALA A 86 -0.96 -3.64 5.96
N ALA A 87 -1.68 -2.84 6.77
CA ALA A 87 -1.15 -1.61 7.34
C ALA A 87 0.04 -1.88 8.27
N ASP A 88 -0.05 -2.92 9.10
CA ASP A 88 1.00 -3.36 10.01
C ASP A 88 2.28 -3.78 9.25
N ARG A 89 2.12 -4.64 8.23
CA ARG A 89 3.24 -5.04 7.36
C ARG A 89 3.91 -3.84 6.68
N LEU A 90 3.10 -2.88 6.22
CA LEU A 90 3.62 -1.69 5.55
C LEU A 90 4.39 -0.79 6.51
N SER A 91 3.88 -0.62 7.74
CA SER A 91 4.55 0.15 8.80
C SER A 91 5.88 -0.49 9.19
N SER A 92 5.88 -1.80 9.47
CA SER A 92 7.11 -2.54 9.79
C SER A 92 8.14 -2.44 8.65
N TRP A 93 7.68 -2.54 7.40
CA TRP A 93 8.57 -2.40 6.24
C TRP A 93 9.20 -0.99 6.15
N ILE A 94 8.45 0.07 6.48
CA ILE A 94 8.96 1.45 6.49
C ILE A 94 10.01 1.61 7.61
N GLU A 95 9.72 1.10 8.80
CA GLU A 95 10.64 1.20 9.94
C GLU A 95 11.94 0.43 9.69
N GLU A 96 11.86 -0.79 9.19
CA GLU A 96 13.02 -1.65 8.95
C GLU A 96 13.76 -1.29 7.65
N GLY A 97 13.03 -1.08 6.55
CA GLY A 97 13.62 -0.88 5.23
C GLY A 97 14.13 0.54 4.99
N LEU A 98 13.44 1.54 5.52
CA LEU A 98 13.83 2.95 5.37
C LEU A 98 14.46 3.54 6.65
N GLU A 99 14.60 2.75 7.71
CA GLU A 99 15.11 3.19 9.01
C GLU A 99 14.38 4.43 9.56
N LEU A 100 13.06 4.52 9.28
CA LEU A 100 12.22 5.62 9.71
C LEU A 100 11.40 5.20 10.93
N PRO A 101 11.71 5.68 12.14
CA PRO A 101 10.92 5.36 13.32
C PRO A 101 9.54 6.00 13.20
N LEU A 102 8.50 5.19 13.11
CA LEU A 102 7.11 5.66 13.06
C LEU A 102 6.48 5.72 14.45
N ASP A 103 7.08 5.06 15.45
CA ASP A 103 6.59 4.97 16.83
C ASP A 103 5.09 4.56 16.91
N LEU A 104 4.66 3.66 16.01
CA LEU A 104 3.28 3.18 15.97
C LEU A 104 3.07 2.08 17.01
N ASP A 105 1.97 2.18 17.76
CA ASP A 105 1.52 1.10 18.65
C ASP A 105 0.88 -0.04 17.84
N LEU A 106 1.72 -0.91 17.30
CA LEU A 106 1.31 -2.04 16.48
C LEU A 106 0.58 -3.13 17.30
N ASP A 107 0.82 -3.22 18.61
CA ASP A 107 0.15 -4.17 19.50
C ASP A 107 -1.36 -3.92 19.55
N SER A 108 -1.79 -2.66 19.53
CA SER A 108 -3.21 -2.30 19.49
C SER A 108 -3.83 -2.63 18.13
N THR A 109 -3.07 -2.48 17.05
CA THR A 109 -3.48 -2.79 15.68
C THR A 109 -3.67 -4.30 15.50
N GLU A 110 -2.73 -5.12 15.95
CA GLU A 110 -2.80 -6.58 15.92
C GLU A 110 -4.00 -7.11 16.72
N LYS A 111 -4.23 -6.59 17.93
CA LYS A 111 -5.39 -6.97 18.75
C LYS A 111 -6.72 -6.60 18.08
N THR A 112 -6.77 -5.46 17.42
CA THR A 112 -7.95 -5.02 16.67
C THR A 112 -8.19 -5.89 15.44
N ALA A 113 -7.13 -6.21 14.69
CA ALA A 113 -7.19 -7.12 13.56
C ALA A 113 -7.69 -8.51 13.94
N LYS A 114 -7.15 -9.09 15.00
CA LYS A 114 -7.59 -10.40 15.53
C LYS A 114 -9.05 -10.39 15.96
N LYS A 115 -9.53 -9.30 16.59
CA LYS A 115 -10.94 -9.16 16.96
C LYS A 115 -11.85 -9.08 15.74
N LEU A 116 -11.46 -8.31 14.73
CA LEU A 116 -12.22 -8.17 13.49
C LEU A 116 -12.32 -9.52 12.76
N LEU A 117 -11.19 -10.23 12.60
CA LEU A 117 -11.16 -11.55 11.98
C LEU A 117 -12.03 -12.55 12.74
N ALA A 118 -11.94 -12.62 14.07
CA ALA A 118 -12.78 -13.50 14.89
C ALA A 118 -14.27 -13.14 14.77
N THR A 119 -14.63 -11.87 14.62
CA THR A 119 -16.01 -11.46 14.42
C THR A 119 -16.52 -11.85 13.03
N MET A 120 -15.67 -11.79 12.00
CA MET A 120 -16.00 -12.22 10.64
C MET A 120 -16.18 -13.74 10.54
N GLU A 121 -15.31 -14.53 11.19
CA GLU A 121 -15.43 -15.99 11.25
C GLU A 121 -16.74 -16.46 11.95
N VAL A 122 -17.11 -15.77 13.04
CA VAL A 122 -18.35 -16.08 13.79
C VAL A 122 -19.61 -15.71 13.00
N SER A 123 -19.55 -14.70 12.13
CA SER A 123 -20.72 -14.29 11.34
C SER A 123 -20.96 -15.11 10.08
N GLY A 124 -20.10 -16.07 9.73
CA GLY A 124 -20.35 -17.02 8.63
C GLY A 124 -20.43 -16.42 7.21
N ASN A 125 -20.12 -15.15 7.06
CA ASN A 125 -20.37 -14.37 5.84
C ASN A 125 -19.14 -14.15 4.96
N ILE A 126 -18.02 -14.82 5.21
CA ILE A 126 -16.81 -14.61 4.40
C ILE A 126 -17.05 -15.09 2.96
N ASP A 127 -17.71 -16.23 2.78
CA ASP A 127 -18.04 -16.75 1.44
C ASP A 127 -19.06 -15.90 0.68
N GLU A 128 -20.01 -15.27 1.36
CA GLU A 128 -20.97 -14.35 0.73
C GLU A 128 -20.32 -13.02 0.32
N ILE A 129 -19.39 -12.51 1.10
CA ILE A 129 -18.66 -11.28 0.78
C ILE A 129 -17.69 -11.53 -0.37
N LEU A 130 -17.01 -12.66 -0.40
CA LEU A 130 -16.09 -13.03 -1.49
C LEU A 130 -16.82 -13.39 -2.79
N ASN A 131 -17.96 -14.09 -2.71
CA ASN A 131 -18.74 -14.48 -3.89
C ASN A 131 -19.79 -13.45 -4.31
N GLY A 132 -20.18 -12.53 -3.42
CA GLY A 132 -21.12 -11.44 -3.73
C GLY A 132 -20.54 -10.34 -4.61
N ASN A 133 -19.22 -10.19 -4.65
CA ASN A 133 -18.55 -9.15 -5.43
C ASN A 133 -18.31 -9.51 -6.91
N GLU A 134 -18.49 -10.77 -7.31
CA GLU A 134 -18.34 -11.13 -8.74
C GLU A 134 -19.51 -10.70 -9.63
N LYS A 135 -20.63 -10.22 -9.07
CA LYS A 135 -21.82 -9.83 -9.85
C LYS A 135 -22.12 -8.34 -9.93
N GLN A 136 -21.25 -7.47 -9.40
CA GLN A 136 -21.50 -6.01 -9.43
C GLN A 136 -20.31 -5.20 -9.94
N ASN A 137 -19.61 -5.70 -10.95
CA ASN A 137 -18.54 -4.96 -11.60
C ASN A 137 -18.95 -4.51 -13.00
N ASP A 138 -20.14 -3.92 -13.11
CA ASP A 138 -20.48 -3.09 -14.26
C ASP A 138 -21.23 -1.85 -13.79
N SER A 139 -20.66 -0.70 -14.13
CA SER A 139 -21.21 0.65 -13.99
C SER A 139 -21.26 1.24 -12.57
N ASN A 140 -20.29 2.06 -12.22
CA ASN A 140 -20.46 3.43 -11.71
C ASN A 140 -19.17 3.96 -11.10
N PHE A 141 -18.20 4.33 -11.93
CA PHE A 141 -17.14 5.26 -11.55
C PHE A 141 -17.28 6.52 -12.40
N TYR A 142 -18.29 7.32 -12.09
CA TYR A 142 -18.36 8.74 -12.46
C TYR A 142 -19.11 9.49 -11.37
N ALA A 143 -18.39 10.12 -10.47
CA ALA A 143 -18.75 11.38 -9.82
C ALA A 143 -17.51 11.90 -9.08
#